data_9d0d09ad0dfe675a9610f96a51062fc7
#
_entry.id   9d0d09ad0dfe675a9610f96a51062fc7
#
_cell.length_a   1.000
_cell.length_b   1.000
_cell.length_c   1.000
_cell.angle_alpha   90.00
_cell.angle_beta   90.00
_cell.angle_gamma   90.00
#
_symmetry.space_group_name_H-M   'P 1'
#
loop_
_entity.id
_entity.type
_entity.pdbx_description
1 polymer ?
#
loop_
_entity_poly.entity_id
_entity_poly.type
_entity_poly.pdbx_seq_one_letter_code
_entity_poly.pdbx_strand_id
1 'polypeptide(L)'
;MAKENDLVLIYFEDQPLTFARIEAISPDHKKDWYHIKLLILQVPLQTVTWILKDAYINGAPFTMDGKKMRLEQVVCPENQQDTDTYEDPEEKLTKASDAKVISLADLKKK
;
A
#
# COMPACT_ATOMS: atom_id res chain seq x y z
N MET A 1 -5.78 4.03 -11.50
CA MET A 1 -6.55 3.99 -10.26
C MET A 1 -6.11 2.78 -9.46
N ALA A 2 -5.97 2.95 -8.18
CA ALA A 2 -5.67 1.80 -7.33
C ALA A 2 -6.79 0.78 -7.43
N LYS A 3 -6.48 -0.47 -7.23
CA LYS A 3 -7.46 -1.52 -7.42
C LYS A 3 -7.36 -2.51 -6.27
N GLU A 4 -8.22 -3.50 -6.32
CA GLU A 4 -8.29 -4.48 -5.26
C GLU A 4 -6.94 -5.16 -5.09
N ASN A 5 -6.59 -5.39 -3.85
CA ASN A 5 -5.33 -5.97 -3.40
C ASN A 5 -4.15 -5.01 -3.44
N ASP A 6 -4.35 -3.79 -3.89
CA ASP A 6 -3.27 -2.80 -3.85
C ASP A 6 -3.11 -2.26 -2.44
N LEU A 7 -1.89 -1.90 -2.12
CA LEU A 7 -1.61 -1.22 -0.86
C LEU A 7 -1.61 0.27 -1.07
N VAL A 8 -2.13 0.98 -0.11
CA VAL A 8 -2.12 2.43 -0.13
C VAL A 8 -1.63 2.95 1.21
N LEU A 9 -1.00 4.11 1.16
CA LEU A 9 -0.63 4.82 2.37
C LEU A 9 -1.62 5.94 2.55
N ILE A 10 -2.24 5.98 3.70
CA ILE A 10 -3.26 6.98 3.99
C ILE A 10 -2.58 8.17 4.64
N TYR A 11 -2.74 9.34 4.04
CA TYR A 11 -2.24 10.58 4.60
C TYR A 11 -3.39 11.31 5.29
N PHE A 12 -3.08 11.88 6.43
CA PHE A 12 -4.02 12.64 7.22
C PHE A 12 -3.38 13.98 7.52
N GLU A 13 -3.99 15.07 7.02
CA GLU A 13 -3.43 16.40 7.21
C GLU A 13 -1.98 16.45 6.76
N ASP A 14 -1.71 15.86 5.60
CA ASP A 14 -0.38 15.84 4.97
C ASP A 14 0.66 15.04 5.74
N GLN A 15 0.23 14.23 6.71
CA GLN A 15 1.15 13.36 7.44
C GLN A 15 0.78 11.92 7.14
N PRO A 16 1.76 11.06 6.92
CA PRO A 16 1.43 9.64 6.73
C PRO A 16 0.85 9.06 8.01
N LEU A 17 -0.25 8.37 7.86
CA LEU A 17 -0.98 7.85 8.99
C LEU A 17 -0.82 6.35 9.15
N THR A 18 -1.19 5.60 8.12
CA THR A 18 -1.14 4.15 8.21
C THR A 18 -1.26 3.58 6.80
N PHE A 19 -0.84 2.34 6.67
CA PHE A 19 -1.03 1.61 5.44
C PHE A 19 -2.36 0.88 5.48
N ALA A 20 -2.89 0.61 4.29
CA ALA A 20 -4.10 -0.16 4.16
C ALA A 20 -4.06 -0.93 2.87
N ARG A 21 -4.77 -2.06 2.84
CA ARG A 21 -4.93 -2.82 1.61
C ARG A 21 -6.36 -2.67 1.13
N ILE A 22 -6.52 -2.47 -0.17
CA ILE A 22 -7.84 -2.37 -0.74
C ILE A 22 -8.40 -3.77 -0.89
N GLU A 23 -9.48 -4.05 -0.16
CA GLU A 23 -10.07 -5.37 -0.18
C GLU A 23 -11.14 -5.49 -1.24
N ALA A 24 -11.87 -4.42 -1.49
CA ALA A 24 -12.95 -4.46 -2.47
C ALA A 24 -13.25 -3.05 -2.95
N ILE A 25 -13.60 -2.93 -4.20
CA ILE A 25 -14.07 -1.69 -4.80
C ILE A 25 -15.34 -2.01 -5.53
N SER A 26 -16.42 -1.33 -5.17
CA SER A 26 -17.67 -1.51 -5.88
C SER A 26 -18.27 -0.17 -6.21
N PRO A 27 -18.94 -0.06 -7.34
CA PRO A 27 -19.48 1.22 -7.76
C PRO A 27 -20.66 1.64 -6.90
N ASP A 28 -20.76 2.94 -6.67
CA ASP A 28 -21.91 3.52 -6.03
C ASP A 28 -22.95 3.80 -7.09
N HIS A 29 -24.18 4.11 -6.68
CA HIS A 29 -25.19 4.47 -7.66
C HIS A 29 -24.92 5.83 -8.26
N LYS A 30 -24.08 6.63 -7.64
CA LYS A 30 -23.65 7.90 -8.22
C LYS A 30 -22.48 7.63 -9.16
N LYS A 31 -22.53 8.23 -10.32
CA LYS A 31 -21.48 8.04 -11.30
C LYS A 31 -20.13 8.50 -10.73
N ASP A 32 -19.10 7.69 -10.98
CA ASP A 32 -17.73 7.99 -10.59
C ASP A 32 -17.47 7.92 -9.11
N TRP A 33 -18.42 7.42 -8.33
CA TRP A 33 -18.22 7.20 -6.91
C TRP A 33 -18.18 5.70 -6.63
N TYR A 34 -17.37 5.33 -5.65
CA TYR A 34 -17.12 3.92 -5.35
C TYR A 34 -17.09 3.68 -3.87
N HIS A 35 -17.48 2.49 -3.49
CA HIS A 35 -17.34 2.02 -2.12
C HIS A 35 -16.01 1.28 -2.05
N ILE A 36 -15.11 1.75 -1.21
CA ILE A 36 -13.78 1.19 -1.06
C ILE A 36 -13.69 0.57 0.31
N LYS A 37 -13.51 -0.74 0.33
CA LYS A 37 -13.29 -1.43 1.61
C LYS A 37 -11.79 -1.55 1.82
N LEU A 38 -11.35 -1.02 2.95
CA LEU A 38 -9.93 -0.99 3.26
C LEU A 38 -9.65 -1.81 4.51
N LEU A 39 -8.59 -2.59 4.45
CA LEU A 39 -8.09 -3.28 5.62
C LEU A 39 -6.94 -2.45 6.17
N ILE A 40 -7.17 -1.87 7.34
CA ILE A 40 -6.16 -1.02 7.97
C ILE A 40 -5.13 -1.92 8.61
N LEU A 41 -3.88 -1.76 8.19
CA LEU A 41 -2.82 -2.66 8.60
C LEU A 41 -2.22 -2.17 9.91
N GLN A 42 -2.91 -2.44 10.97
CA GLN A 42 -2.48 -2.09 12.31
C GLN A 42 -2.86 -3.24 13.23
N VAL A 43 -2.51 -3.13 14.46
CA VAL A 43 -2.80 -4.20 15.43
C VAL A 43 -3.72 -3.63 16.50
N PRO A 44 -4.92 -4.16 16.62
CA PRO A 44 -5.53 -5.20 15.80
C PRO A 44 -5.96 -4.67 14.43
N LEU A 45 -6.13 -5.58 13.49
CA LEU A 45 -6.57 -5.19 12.16
C LEU A 45 -7.98 -4.64 12.22
N GLN A 46 -8.25 -3.69 11.35
CA GLN A 46 -9.56 -3.09 11.25
C GLN A 46 -9.94 -2.92 9.80
N THR A 47 -11.23 -2.93 9.54
CA THR A 47 -11.71 -2.64 8.19
C THR A 47 -12.60 -1.42 8.23
N VAL A 48 -12.52 -0.64 7.18
CA VAL A 48 -13.40 0.52 7.02
C VAL A 48 -13.86 0.53 5.57
N THR A 49 -15.00 1.13 5.33
CA THR A 49 -15.50 1.31 3.98
C THR A 49 -15.76 2.79 3.79
N TRP A 50 -15.12 3.34 2.77
CA TRP A 50 -15.28 4.75 2.44
C TRP A 50 -15.95 4.85 1.08
N ILE A 51 -16.69 5.92 0.88
CA ILE A 51 -17.27 6.21 -0.43
C ILE A 51 -16.46 7.35 -1.01
N LEU A 52 -15.70 7.04 -2.06
CA LEU A 52 -14.76 7.98 -2.64
C LEU A 52 -14.97 8.09 -4.13
N LYS A 53 -14.71 9.29 -4.63
CA LYS A 53 -14.71 9.53 -6.05
C LYS A 53 -13.46 8.90 -6.68
N ASP A 54 -13.54 8.58 -7.96
CA ASP A 54 -12.42 7.93 -8.62
C ASP A 54 -11.14 8.80 -8.55
N ALA A 55 -11.27 10.11 -8.62
CA ALA A 55 -10.09 10.97 -8.52
C ALA A 55 -9.42 10.82 -7.16
N TYR A 56 -10.20 10.61 -6.12
CA TYR A 56 -9.64 10.46 -4.78
C TYR A 56 -8.91 9.12 -4.66
N ILE A 57 -9.45 8.10 -5.30
CA ILE A 57 -8.78 6.81 -5.31
C ILE A 57 -7.46 6.92 -6.05
N ASN A 58 -7.39 7.80 -7.03
CA ASN A 58 -6.17 8.00 -7.80
C ASN A 58 -5.15 8.87 -7.09
N GLY A 59 -5.48 9.40 -5.94
CA GLY A 59 -4.50 10.14 -5.16
C GLY A 59 -4.83 11.60 -4.93
N ALA A 60 -5.92 12.09 -5.47
CA ALA A 60 -6.29 13.48 -5.23
C ALA A 60 -6.72 13.66 -3.79
N PRO A 61 -6.42 14.80 -3.19
CA PRO A 61 -6.82 15.02 -1.81
C PRO A 61 -8.33 15.17 -1.69
N PHE A 62 -8.84 14.74 -0.56
CA PHE A 62 -10.26 14.87 -0.25
C PHE A 62 -10.40 15.23 1.22
N THR A 63 -11.61 15.59 1.61
CA THR A 63 -11.88 16.00 2.98
C THR A 63 -12.82 14.99 3.62
N MET A 64 -12.48 14.58 4.82
CA MET A 64 -13.31 13.68 5.59
C MET A 64 -13.39 14.25 6.99
N ASP A 65 -14.61 14.56 7.43
CA ASP A 65 -14.84 15.19 8.72
C ASP A 65 -14.04 16.49 8.87
N GLY A 66 -13.92 17.23 7.79
CA GLY A 66 -13.19 18.49 7.83
C GLY A 66 -11.69 18.34 7.80
N LYS A 67 -11.18 17.12 7.67
CA LYS A 67 -9.74 16.90 7.66
C LYS A 67 -9.29 16.49 6.27
N LYS A 68 -8.18 17.04 5.86
CA LYS A 68 -7.63 16.74 4.55
C LYS A 68 -6.99 15.36 4.56
N MET A 69 -7.33 14.57 3.57
CA MET A 69 -6.81 13.22 3.47
C MET A 69 -6.42 12.91 2.04
N ARG A 70 -5.59 11.91 1.89
CA ARG A 70 -5.11 11.53 0.58
C ARG A 70 -4.64 10.08 0.65
N LEU A 71 -4.80 9.38 -0.45
CA LEU A 71 -4.30 8.02 -0.58
C LEU A 71 -3.15 8.02 -1.56
N GLU A 72 -2.10 7.32 -1.23
CA GLU A 72 -0.98 7.17 -2.13
C GLU A 72 -0.74 5.71 -2.37
N GLN A 73 -0.74 5.29 -3.62
CA GLN A 73 -0.53 3.90 -3.94
C GLN A 73 0.90 3.52 -3.62
N VAL A 74 1.06 2.41 -2.93
CA VAL A 74 2.37 1.92 -2.55
C VAL A 74 2.87 1.00 -3.64
N VAL A 75 4.07 1.28 -4.12
CA VAL A 75 4.69 0.46 -5.13
C VAL A 75 5.96 -0.08 -4.53
N CYS A 76 6.16 -1.38 -4.68
CA CYS A 76 7.37 -2.01 -4.18
C CYS A 76 8.58 -1.31 -4.79
N PRO A 77 9.51 -0.84 -3.97
CA PRO A 77 10.67 -0.19 -4.55
C PRO A 77 11.45 -1.19 -5.35
N GLU A 78 11.39 -1.00 -6.64
CA GLU A 78 11.97 -1.95 -7.52
C GLU A 78 13.17 -1.34 -8.11
N ASN A 79 14.27 -1.97 -7.94
CA ASN A 79 15.47 -1.50 -8.56
C ASN A 79 15.61 -2.14 -9.88
N GLN A 80 16.24 -1.45 -10.78
CA GLN A 80 16.55 -2.06 -12.04
C GLN A 80 17.37 -3.28 -11.86
N GLN A 81 18.10 -3.35 -10.78
CA GLN A 81 18.92 -4.50 -10.55
C GLN A 81 18.11 -5.74 -10.32
N ASP A 82 16.86 -5.60 -9.98
CA ASP A 82 16.07 -6.77 -9.76
C ASP A 82 16.04 -7.67 -10.96
N THR A 83 16.11 -7.09 -12.12
CA THR A 83 16.07 -7.89 -13.30
C THR A 83 17.41 -8.45 -13.67
N ASP A 84 18.47 -7.87 -13.16
CA ASP A 84 19.79 -8.32 -13.54
C ASP A 84 20.42 -9.22 -12.56
N THR A 85 19.78 -9.50 -11.48
CA THR A 85 20.49 -10.14 -10.40
C THR A 85 20.14 -11.57 -10.21
N TYR A 86 19.47 -12.15 -11.17
CA TYR A 86 19.02 -13.51 -10.98
C TYR A 86 20.12 -14.50 -11.10
N GLU A 87 21.15 -14.15 -11.81
CA GLU A 87 22.19 -15.11 -12.07
C GLU A 87 23.08 -15.30 -10.87
N ASP A 88 23.06 -14.39 -9.91
CA ASP A 88 23.96 -14.51 -8.78
C ASP A 88 23.25 -14.17 -7.49
N PRO A 89 22.64 -15.15 -6.85
CA PRO A 89 21.93 -14.89 -5.61
C PRO A 89 22.79 -14.37 -4.49
N GLU A 90 24.02 -14.80 -4.42
CA GLU A 90 24.88 -14.32 -3.36
C GLU A 90 25.20 -12.86 -3.51
N GLU A 91 25.48 -12.47 -4.71
CA GLU A 91 25.73 -11.08 -4.95
C GLU A 91 24.52 -10.24 -4.66
N LYS A 92 23.36 -10.76 -4.99
CA LYS A 92 22.14 -10.05 -4.70
C LYS A 92 21.96 -9.82 -3.22
N LEU A 93 22.23 -10.82 -2.41
CA LEU A 93 22.13 -10.67 -0.98
C LEU A 93 23.08 -9.61 -0.46
N THR A 94 24.26 -9.59 -1.02
CA THR A 94 25.26 -8.64 -0.59
C THR A 94 24.85 -7.22 -0.91
N LYS A 95 24.31 -7.03 -2.08
CA LYS A 95 23.98 -5.70 -2.52
C LYS A 95 22.73 -5.16 -1.89
N ALA A 96 21.83 -6.04 -1.56
CA ALA A 96 20.52 -5.60 -1.09
C ALA A 96 20.52 -5.37 0.39
N SER A 97 21.29 -4.42 0.81
CA SER A 97 21.35 -4.16 2.23
C SER A 97 20.02 -3.66 2.75
N ASP A 98 19.27 -2.94 1.93
CA ASP A 98 18.01 -2.41 2.39
C ASP A 98 16.86 -3.36 2.11
N ALA A 99 17.06 -4.37 1.30
CA ALA A 99 16.01 -5.34 1.05
C ALA A 99 16.57 -6.71 1.33
N LYS A 100 16.79 -6.98 2.58
CA LYS A 100 17.46 -8.22 2.95
C LYS A 100 16.54 -9.40 2.81
N VAL A 101 17.13 -10.50 2.42
CA VAL A 101 16.46 -11.78 2.44
C VAL A 101 16.97 -12.53 3.65
N ILE A 102 16.07 -12.87 4.54
CA ILE A 102 16.45 -13.55 5.78
C ILE A 102 15.83 -14.93 5.77
N SER A 103 16.66 -15.92 5.93
CA SER A 103 16.21 -17.28 5.97
C SER A 103 15.65 -17.61 7.34
N LEU A 104 14.59 -18.41 7.37
CA LEU A 104 14.05 -18.85 8.64
C LEU A 104 15.05 -19.65 9.42
N ALA A 105 15.91 -20.35 8.72
CA ALA A 105 16.94 -21.11 9.41
C ALA A 105 17.87 -20.19 10.17
N ASP A 106 18.18 -19.05 9.59
CA ASP A 106 19.02 -18.10 10.28
C ASP A 106 18.35 -17.57 11.52
N LEU A 107 17.07 -17.33 11.45
CA LEU A 107 16.34 -16.84 12.61
C LEU A 107 16.30 -17.88 13.71
N LYS A 108 16.20 -19.12 13.34
CA LYS A 108 16.14 -20.17 14.33
C LYS A 108 17.43 -20.35 15.07
N LYS A 109 18.50 -19.99 14.47
CA LYS A 109 19.77 -20.13 15.13
C LYS A 109 19.93 -19.17 16.27
N LYS A 110 19.11 -18.17 16.30
CA LYS A 110 19.14 -17.24 17.42
C LYS A 110 18.36 -17.80 18.57
#